data_f71ee9e48ea44371c0d5023e4f687ac4
#
_entry.id   f71ee9e48ea44371c0d5023e4f687ac4
#
_cell.length_a   1.000
_cell.length_b   1.000
_cell.length_c   1.000
_cell.angle_alpha   90.00
_cell.angle_beta   90.00
_cell.angle_gamma   90.00
#
_symmetry.space_group_name_H-M   'P 1'
#
loop_
_entity.id
_entity.type
_entity.pdbx_description
1 polymer ?
#
loop_
_entity_poly.entity_id
_entity_poly.type
_entity_poly.pdbx_seq_one_letter_code
_entity_poly.pdbx_strand_id
1 'polypeptide(L)'
;VPISAPAARRAQPWRVHGRPYRFANELDLGLPQPTLRTEEQVRFEKLRWLADDERGAVRPLLFGSQAIRDRLAEVRLACPTFVTVIDLIDRAVALSMMSAAAIAVPPVLLLGPPGIGKTHASKAIAGALGTAVHAFACSTNSDAQQLIAGHPTSWRGSRMSVVNEALTGGNTAQPVIILDEIDKFDSHRDEQPYNVLLSILEVENSRALQDEYLRIPFNLSGAIVIATANDAGRLPSFIQDRLVTFEIAAPSGDDLLTITRLIVRAALEEARGVITPPGDEVIARLARSNPRRITRVARLALGYAAGAGRRLLTVADVEAADRLAAGAAKAEPIGFMAARR
;
A
#
# COMPACT_ATOMS: atom_id res chain seq x y z
N VAL A 1 -12.17 19.97 -27.46
CA VAL A 1 -11.59 20.50 -26.21
C VAL A 1 -10.25 19.77 -26.04
N PRO A 2 -9.09 20.45 -26.08
CA PRO A 2 -7.82 19.76 -25.88
C PRO A 2 -7.77 19.23 -24.45
N ILE A 3 -7.61 17.90 -24.31
CA ILE A 3 -7.34 17.26 -23.03
C ILE A 3 -5.95 17.75 -22.63
N SER A 4 -5.91 18.56 -21.58
CA SER A 4 -4.65 19.02 -20.98
C SER A 4 -3.82 17.83 -20.58
N ALA A 5 -2.55 17.80 -21.00
CA ALA A 5 -1.57 16.84 -20.53
C ALA A 5 -1.60 16.81 -18.99
N PRO A 6 -1.50 15.63 -18.37
CA PRO A 6 -1.47 15.55 -16.92
C PRO A 6 -0.34 16.42 -16.40
N ALA A 7 -0.68 17.34 -15.49
CA ALA A 7 0.25 18.28 -14.89
C ALA A 7 1.51 17.54 -14.45
N ALA A 8 2.67 18.04 -14.87
CA ALA A 8 3.96 17.51 -14.51
C ALA A 8 4.01 17.32 -12.99
N ARG A 9 4.00 16.08 -12.52
CA ARG A 9 4.15 15.79 -11.10
C ARG A 9 5.46 16.42 -10.66
N ARG A 10 5.42 17.29 -9.67
CA ARG A 10 6.61 17.89 -9.06
C ARG A 10 7.60 16.78 -8.77
N ALA A 11 8.82 16.91 -9.30
CA ALA A 11 9.90 15.96 -9.09
C ALA A 11 10.03 15.70 -7.59
N GLN A 12 9.93 14.43 -7.21
CA GLN A 12 10.16 14.04 -5.82
C GLN A 12 11.62 14.39 -5.45
N PRO A 13 11.90 14.81 -4.19
CA PRO A 13 13.20 15.40 -3.81
C PRO A 13 14.39 14.43 -3.87
N TRP A 14 14.17 13.14 -4.14
CA TRP A 14 15.23 12.13 -4.28
C TRP A 14 15.38 11.69 -5.74
N ARG A 15 16.61 11.70 -6.22
CA ARG A 15 16.93 11.06 -7.49
C ARG A 15 17.11 9.56 -7.25
N VAL A 16 16.36 8.75 -7.96
CA VAL A 16 16.58 7.31 -8.01
C VAL A 16 17.79 7.07 -8.91
N HIS A 17 18.89 6.56 -8.34
CA HIS A 17 20.04 6.12 -9.11
C HIS A 17 19.83 4.67 -9.51
N GLY A 18 19.79 4.40 -10.82
CA GLY A 18 19.60 3.06 -11.33
C GLY A 18 19.94 2.96 -12.81
N ARG A 19 20.12 1.72 -13.28
CA ARG A 19 20.31 1.45 -14.71
C ARG A 19 18.95 1.35 -15.38
N PRO A 20 18.81 1.81 -16.65
CA PRO A 20 17.59 1.65 -17.42
C PRO A 20 17.20 0.18 -17.52
N TYR A 21 15.93 -0.11 -17.32
CA TYR A 21 15.38 -1.45 -17.41
C TYR A 21 14.06 -1.43 -18.17
N ARG A 22 13.98 -2.22 -19.23
CA ARG A 22 12.77 -2.33 -20.05
C ARG A 22 11.81 -3.33 -19.38
N PHE A 23 10.69 -2.84 -18.88
CA PHE A 23 9.66 -3.65 -18.23
C PHE A 23 8.55 -4.12 -19.19
N ALA A 24 8.48 -3.58 -20.41
CA ALA A 24 7.59 -4.04 -21.46
C ALA A 24 8.41 -4.43 -22.71
N ASN A 25 7.95 -5.46 -23.41
CA ASN A 25 8.59 -5.92 -24.64
C ASN A 25 8.40 -4.90 -25.77
N GLU A 26 9.16 -5.07 -26.87
CA GLU A 26 9.01 -4.23 -28.04
C GLU A 26 7.58 -4.28 -28.57
N LEU A 27 7.03 -3.09 -28.87
CA LEU A 27 5.67 -2.93 -29.35
C LEU A 27 5.73 -2.80 -30.88
N ASP A 28 5.08 -3.71 -31.59
CA ASP A 28 4.81 -3.55 -33.03
C ASP A 28 3.49 -2.76 -33.17
N LEU A 29 3.60 -1.47 -33.45
CA LEU A 29 2.48 -0.57 -33.68
C LEU A 29 2.08 -0.41 -35.14
N GLY A 30 2.56 -1.28 -36.04
CA GLY A 30 2.32 -1.22 -37.46
C GLY A 30 0.87 -1.36 -37.95
N LEU A 31 -0.13 -1.17 -37.05
CA LEU A 31 -1.56 -1.26 -37.37
C LEU A 31 -2.10 0.06 -37.95
N PRO A 32 -2.86 0.02 -39.07
CA PRO A 32 -3.57 1.18 -39.62
C PRO A 32 -4.62 1.64 -38.57
N GLN A 33 -4.81 2.96 -38.42
CA GLN A 33 -5.81 3.54 -37.54
C GLN A 33 -7.24 3.16 -37.99
N PRO A 34 -7.94 2.22 -37.35
CA PRO A 34 -9.37 2.00 -37.59
C PRO A 34 -10.19 3.14 -36.93
N THR A 35 -11.44 3.26 -37.29
CA THR A 35 -12.45 4.03 -36.54
C THR A 35 -12.65 3.34 -35.19
N LEU A 36 -11.82 3.66 -34.21
CA LEU A 36 -11.79 3.00 -32.92
C LEU A 36 -12.97 3.50 -32.05
N ARG A 37 -13.56 2.58 -31.29
CA ARG A 37 -14.45 2.93 -30.17
C ARG A 37 -13.66 3.70 -29.12
N THR A 38 -14.31 4.51 -28.29
CA THR A 38 -13.65 5.37 -27.28
C THR A 38 -12.67 4.62 -26.38
N GLU A 39 -13.02 3.40 -25.95
CA GLU A 39 -12.16 2.56 -25.09
C GLU A 39 -10.92 2.03 -25.84
N GLU A 40 -11.09 1.70 -27.10
CA GLU A 40 -9.97 1.29 -27.96
C GLU A 40 -9.04 2.46 -28.29
N GLN A 41 -9.57 3.68 -28.40
CA GLN A 41 -8.74 4.88 -28.54
C GLN A 41 -7.86 5.11 -27.32
N VAL A 42 -8.42 5.03 -26.11
CA VAL A 42 -7.65 5.17 -24.85
C VAL A 42 -6.56 4.09 -24.76
N ARG A 43 -6.89 2.85 -25.11
CA ARG A 43 -5.91 1.76 -25.15
C ARG A 43 -4.79 2.05 -26.15
N PHE A 44 -5.14 2.49 -27.36
CA PHE A 44 -4.17 2.80 -28.42
C PHE A 44 -3.25 3.96 -28.03
N GLU A 45 -3.80 5.02 -27.43
CA GLU A 45 -3.02 6.14 -26.89
C GLU A 45 -2.04 5.68 -25.81
N LYS A 46 -2.45 4.76 -24.93
CA LYS A 46 -1.57 4.18 -23.91
C LYS A 46 -0.45 3.35 -24.50
N LEU A 47 -0.73 2.54 -25.51
CA LEU A 47 0.27 1.77 -26.25
C LEU A 47 1.26 2.68 -26.96
N ARG A 48 0.75 3.73 -27.64
CA ARG A 48 1.58 4.73 -28.31
C ARG A 48 2.48 5.46 -27.32
N TRP A 49 1.94 5.85 -26.15
CA TRP A 49 2.74 6.46 -25.11
C TRP A 49 3.85 5.52 -24.60
N LEU A 50 3.56 4.22 -24.42
CA LEU A 50 4.57 3.22 -24.04
C LEU A 50 5.68 3.06 -25.08
N ALA A 51 5.37 3.25 -26.35
CA ALA A 51 6.33 3.11 -27.45
C ALA A 51 7.15 4.38 -27.71
N ASP A 52 6.51 5.57 -27.68
CA ASP A 52 7.07 6.83 -28.15
C ASP A 52 7.70 7.69 -27.02
N ASP A 53 7.29 7.50 -25.74
CA ASP A 53 7.88 8.24 -24.63
C ASP A 53 9.26 7.70 -24.28
N GLU A 54 10.26 8.56 -24.08
CA GLU A 54 11.59 8.19 -23.57
C GLU A 54 11.50 7.34 -22.29
N ARG A 55 10.44 7.52 -21.49
CA ARG A 55 10.15 6.73 -20.31
C ARG A 55 9.15 5.61 -20.53
N GLY A 56 8.53 5.52 -21.69
CA GLY A 56 7.38 4.68 -21.97
C GLY A 56 7.47 3.29 -21.35
N ALA A 57 8.20 2.37 -21.98
CA ALA A 57 8.43 1.01 -21.51
C ALA A 57 9.71 0.83 -20.68
N VAL A 58 10.43 1.92 -20.33
CA VAL A 58 11.74 1.86 -19.65
C VAL A 58 11.69 2.59 -18.33
N ARG A 59 12.12 1.93 -17.27
CA ARG A 59 12.28 2.50 -15.93
C ARG A 59 13.61 2.06 -15.31
N PRO A 60 14.24 2.88 -14.46
CA PRO A 60 15.44 2.48 -13.73
C PRO A 60 15.13 1.37 -12.73
N LEU A 61 16.08 0.46 -12.54
CA LEU A 61 16.11 -0.44 -11.40
C LEU A 61 16.58 0.30 -10.14
N LEU A 62 16.17 -0.17 -8.97
CA LEU A 62 16.63 0.33 -7.67
C LEU A 62 17.98 -0.30 -7.31
N PHE A 63 18.94 0.54 -6.99
CA PHE A 63 20.23 0.12 -6.43
C PHE A 63 20.35 0.60 -4.99
N GLY A 64 21.03 -0.19 -4.18
CA GLY A 64 21.31 0.14 -2.79
C GLY A 64 22.12 1.42 -2.66
N SER A 65 21.81 2.22 -1.64
CA SER A 65 22.56 3.43 -1.30
C SER A 65 22.45 3.71 0.20
N GLN A 66 23.44 4.47 0.74
CA GLN A 66 23.40 4.88 2.13
C GLN A 66 22.14 5.70 2.45
N ALA A 67 21.70 6.55 1.52
CA ALA A 67 20.48 7.34 1.70
C ALA A 67 19.20 6.48 1.86
N ILE A 68 19.13 5.31 1.23
CA ILE A 68 18.02 4.36 1.45
C ILE A 68 18.14 3.77 2.86
N ARG A 69 19.33 3.38 3.30
CA ARG A 69 19.57 2.81 4.63
C ARG A 69 19.23 3.82 5.74
N ASP A 70 19.59 5.09 5.55
CA ASP A 70 19.27 6.15 6.50
C ASP A 70 17.76 6.33 6.64
N ARG A 71 17.01 6.33 5.54
CA ARG A 71 15.54 6.37 5.57
C ARG A 71 14.91 5.12 6.20
N LEU A 72 15.48 3.93 5.95
CA LEU A 72 15.01 2.69 6.61
C LEU A 72 15.27 2.76 8.13
N ALA A 73 16.35 3.39 8.59
CA ALA A 73 16.58 3.63 10.00
C ALA A 73 15.50 4.54 10.62
N GLU A 74 15.06 5.58 9.90
CA GLU A 74 13.92 6.41 10.34
C GLU A 74 12.62 5.61 10.43
N VAL A 75 12.34 4.73 9.42
CA VAL A 75 11.17 3.83 9.45
C VAL A 75 11.25 2.86 10.62
N ARG A 76 12.44 2.38 10.98
CA ARG A 76 12.65 1.50 12.14
C ARG A 76 12.24 2.18 13.45
N LEU A 77 12.55 3.46 13.61
CA LEU A 77 12.14 4.24 14.77
C LEU A 77 10.64 4.50 14.80
N ALA A 78 10.04 4.71 13.62
CA ALA A 78 8.60 4.97 13.49
C ALA A 78 7.73 3.71 13.61
N CYS A 79 8.28 2.55 13.25
CA CYS A 79 7.58 1.27 13.20
C CYS A 79 8.32 0.19 14.02
N PRO A 80 8.44 0.34 15.35
CA PRO A 80 9.32 -0.50 16.17
C PRO A 80 8.94 -1.98 16.17
N THR A 81 7.68 -2.34 16.00
CA THR A 81 7.24 -3.74 15.89
C THR A 81 7.58 -4.41 14.57
N PHE A 82 8.06 -3.66 13.56
CA PHE A 82 8.41 -4.16 12.22
C PHE A 82 9.91 -4.24 11.98
N VAL A 83 10.73 -4.16 13.01
CA VAL A 83 12.20 -4.13 12.91
C VAL A 83 12.75 -5.31 12.11
N THR A 84 12.26 -6.51 12.33
CA THR A 84 12.74 -7.74 11.67
C THR A 84 12.55 -7.70 10.15
N VAL A 85 11.43 -7.20 9.66
CA VAL A 85 11.20 -7.07 8.21
C VAL A 85 11.99 -5.91 7.62
N ILE A 86 12.14 -4.80 8.36
CA ILE A 86 12.97 -3.66 7.94
C ILE A 86 14.43 -4.12 7.83
N ASP A 87 14.91 -4.96 8.74
CA ASP A 87 16.26 -5.54 8.71
C ASP A 87 16.48 -6.46 7.51
N LEU A 88 15.49 -7.25 7.11
CA LEU A 88 15.56 -8.03 5.87
C LEU A 88 15.81 -7.10 4.67
N ILE A 89 15.05 -6.02 4.57
CA ILE A 89 15.14 -5.08 3.47
C ILE A 89 16.47 -4.31 3.50
N ASP A 90 16.92 -3.86 4.68
CA ASP A 90 18.22 -3.19 4.83
C ASP A 90 19.37 -4.09 4.41
N ARG A 91 19.32 -5.41 4.72
CA ARG A 91 20.33 -6.38 4.25
C ARG A 91 20.30 -6.52 2.73
N ALA A 92 19.11 -6.53 2.10
CA ALA A 92 18.99 -6.56 0.64
C ALA A 92 19.59 -5.30 0.00
N VAL A 93 19.36 -4.13 0.62
CA VAL A 93 19.97 -2.86 0.21
C VAL A 93 21.51 -2.92 0.36
N ALA A 94 22.02 -3.42 1.48
CA ALA A 94 23.45 -3.56 1.71
C ALA A 94 24.11 -4.52 0.70
N LEU A 95 23.44 -5.65 0.40
CA LEU A 95 23.91 -6.59 -0.61
C LEU A 95 23.95 -5.95 -2.01
N SER A 96 22.93 -5.18 -2.36
CA SER A 96 22.90 -4.42 -3.61
C SER A 96 24.07 -3.44 -3.72
N MET A 97 24.41 -2.75 -2.63
CA MET A 97 25.57 -1.83 -2.59
C MET A 97 26.91 -2.56 -2.84
N MET A 98 27.06 -3.76 -2.27
CA MET A 98 28.29 -4.54 -2.41
C MET A 98 28.42 -5.21 -3.79
N SER A 99 27.32 -5.72 -4.33
CA SER A 99 27.31 -6.49 -5.58
C SER A 99 27.11 -5.64 -6.83
N ALA A 100 26.78 -4.35 -6.67
CA ALA A 100 26.34 -3.47 -7.75
C ALA A 100 25.18 -4.06 -8.59
N ALA A 101 24.39 -4.96 -7.98
CA ALA A 101 23.14 -5.51 -8.53
C ALA A 101 21.94 -4.72 -8.04
N ALA A 102 20.80 -4.84 -8.73
CA ALA A 102 19.55 -4.24 -8.27
C ALA A 102 19.12 -4.84 -6.91
N ILE A 103 18.37 -4.05 -6.12
CA ILE A 103 17.80 -4.53 -4.87
C ILE A 103 16.85 -5.70 -5.17
N ALA A 104 17.05 -6.83 -4.51
CA ALA A 104 16.18 -7.99 -4.61
C ALA A 104 15.64 -8.34 -3.22
N VAL A 105 14.33 -8.28 -3.05
CA VAL A 105 13.64 -8.63 -1.81
C VAL A 105 12.69 -9.79 -2.11
N PRO A 106 12.79 -10.92 -1.37
CA PRO A 106 11.82 -11.99 -1.54
C PRO A 106 10.41 -11.50 -1.17
N PRO A 107 9.34 -12.12 -1.69
CA PRO A 107 7.98 -11.82 -1.26
C PRO A 107 7.82 -12.01 0.24
N VAL A 108 7.22 -11.04 0.92
CA VAL A 108 7.10 -10.98 2.38
C VAL A 108 5.64 -11.07 2.80
N LEU A 109 5.35 -11.82 3.87
CA LEU A 109 4.06 -11.84 4.56
C LEU A 109 4.19 -11.22 5.95
N LEU A 110 3.43 -10.17 6.21
CA LEU A 110 3.26 -9.58 7.54
C LEU A 110 2.01 -10.19 8.20
N LEU A 111 2.22 -11.12 9.10
CA LEU A 111 1.17 -11.83 9.82
C LEU A 111 0.95 -11.20 11.20
N GLY A 112 -0.28 -10.92 11.59
CA GLY A 112 -0.58 -10.40 12.93
C GLY A 112 -1.96 -9.78 13.06
N PRO A 113 -2.38 -9.37 14.26
CA PRO A 113 -3.73 -8.89 14.50
C PRO A 113 -4.09 -7.66 13.68
N PRO A 114 -5.39 -7.40 13.44
CA PRO A 114 -5.83 -6.23 12.70
C PRO A 114 -5.53 -4.93 13.45
N GLY A 115 -5.24 -3.86 12.70
CA GLY A 115 -5.08 -2.51 13.24
C GLY A 115 -3.73 -2.19 13.87
N ILE A 116 -2.73 -3.08 13.79
CA ILE A 116 -1.37 -2.86 14.32
C ILE A 116 -0.46 -2.03 13.40
N GLY A 117 -0.89 -1.73 12.18
CA GLY A 117 -0.14 -0.86 11.26
C GLY A 117 0.59 -1.58 10.13
N LYS A 118 0.26 -2.84 9.79
CA LYS A 118 0.91 -3.61 8.70
C LYS A 118 0.98 -2.83 7.38
N THR A 119 -0.16 -2.37 6.89
CA THR A 119 -0.24 -1.58 5.64
C THR A 119 0.49 -0.24 5.74
N HIS A 120 0.50 0.39 6.93
CA HIS A 120 1.25 1.63 7.18
C HIS A 120 2.76 1.39 7.08
N ALA A 121 3.28 0.37 7.74
CA ALA A 121 4.69 0.00 7.69
C ALA A 121 5.13 -0.35 6.25
N SER A 122 4.31 -1.12 5.50
CA SER A 122 4.58 -1.44 4.10
C SER A 122 4.72 -0.18 3.23
N LYS A 123 3.85 0.82 3.42
CA LYS A 123 3.93 2.11 2.73
C LYS A 123 5.14 2.92 3.15
N ALA A 124 5.49 2.92 4.44
CA ALA A 124 6.68 3.60 4.93
C ALA A 124 7.97 3.00 4.36
N ILE A 125 8.06 1.67 4.27
CA ILE A 125 9.16 0.95 3.63
C ILE A 125 9.28 1.34 2.14
N ALA A 126 8.16 1.35 1.40
CA ALA A 126 8.17 1.77 -0.01
C ALA A 126 8.65 3.23 -0.17
N GLY A 127 8.23 4.11 0.72
CA GLY A 127 8.71 5.50 0.79
C GLY A 127 10.21 5.58 1.05
N ALA A 128 10.75 4.76 1.96
CA ALA A 128 12.18 4.69 2.24
C ALA A 128 12.98 4.18 1.05
N LEU A 129 12.47 3.21 0.31
CA LEU A 129 13.06 2.73 -0.95
C LEU A 129 13.00 3.77 -2.07
N GLY A 130 12.09 4.75 -1.98
CA GLY A 130 11.93 5.79 -2.99
C GLY A 130 11.22 5.31 -4.26
N THR A 131 10.39 4.29 -4.15
CA THR A 131 9.63 3.71 -5.26
C THR A 131 8.13 3.87 -5.09
N ALA A 132 7.40 3.72 -6.20
CA ALA A 132 5.93 3.76 -6.18
C ALA A 132 5.37 2.60 -5.36
N VAL A 133 4.26 2.86 -4.68
CA VAL A 133 3.51 1.85 -3.93
C VAL A 133 2.09 1.71 -4.49
N HIS A 134 1.70 0.47 -4.72
CA HIS A 134 0.33 0.13 -5.09
C HIS A 134 -0.23 -0.88 -4.10
N ALA A 135 -1.35 -0.53 -3.48
CA ALA A 135 -2.03 -1.40 -2.53
C ALA A 135 -3.30 -1.99 -3.19
N PHE A 136 -3.40 -3.30 -3.14
CA PHE A 136 -4.57 -4.05 -3.56
C PHE A 136 -5.23 -4.66 -2.32
N ALA A 137 -6.47 -4.27 -2.04
CA ALA A 137 -7.25 -4.79 -0.92
C ALA A 137 -7.94 -6.09 -1.34
N CYS A 138 -7.39 -7.23 -0.95
CA CYS A 138 -7.92 -8.54 -1.29
C CYS A 138 -9.31 -8.80 -0.68
N SER A 139 -9.63 -8.16 0.44
CA SER A 139 -10.91 -8.31 1.13
C SER A 139 -12.11 -7.63 0.44
N THR A 140 -11.86 -6.67 -0.45
CA THR A 140 -12.93 -5.90 -1.13
C THR A 140 -12.97 -6.13 -2.62
N ASN A 141 -11.93 -6.75 -3.19
CA ASN A 141 -11.85 -7.04 -4.60
C ASN A 141 -12.03 -8.55 -4.82
N SER A 142 -13.19 -8.92 -5.33
CA SER A 142 -13.50 -10.31 -5.72
C SER A 142 -12.92 -10.68 -7.09
N ASP A 143 -12.32 -9.73 -7.79
CA ASP A 143 -11.78 -9.93 -9.12
C ASP A 143 -10.25 -10.02 -9.05
N ALA A 144 -9.77 -11.25 -8.82
CA ALA A 144 -8.35 -11.57 -8.82
C ALA A 144 -7.70 -11.34 -10.19
N GLN A 145 -8.45 -11.50 -11.27
CA GLN A 145 -7.95 -11.28 -12.63
C GLN A 145 -7.55 -9.84 -12.84
N GLN A 146 -8.30 -8.88 -12.28
CA GLN A 146 -7.98 -7.45 -12.36
C GLN A 146 -6.60 -7.11 -11.75
N LEU A 147 -6.19 -7.83 -10.70
CA LEU A 147 -4.89 -7.59 -10.06
C LEU A 147 -3.75 -7.83 -11.06
N ILE A 148 -3.78 -8.94 -11.79
CA ILE A 148 -2.66 -9.47 -12.57
C ILE A 148 -2.83 -9.26 -14.08
N ALA A 149 -4.01 -9.62 -14.63
CA ALA A 149 -4.23 -9.63 -16.07
C ALA A 149 -4.95 -8.38 -16.59
N GLY A 150 -5.71 -7.68 -15.73
CA GLY A 150 -6.60 -6.61 -16.19
C GLY A 150 -7.85 -7.16 -16.89
N HIS A 151 -8.62 -6.27 -17.52
CA HIS A 151 -9.85 -6.65 -18.20
C HIS A 151 -9.75 -6.45 -19.72
N PRO A 152 -10.22 -7.42 -20.52
CA PRO A 152 -10.29 -7.27 -21.97
C PRO A 152 -11.10 -6.03 -22.38
N THR A 153 -10.72 -5.39 -23.47
CA THR A 153 -11.38 -4.18 -24.00
C THR A 153 -12.85 -4.37 -24.42
N SER A 154 -13.31 -5.63 -24.48
CA SER A 154 -14.73 -5.97 -24.73
C SER A 154 -15.64 -5.71 -23.53
N TRP A 155 -15.10 -5.49 -22.34
CA TRP A 155 -15.87 -5.23 -21.13
C TRP A 155 -16.03 -3.74 -20.90
N ARG A 156 -17.23 -3.31 -20.42
CA ARG A 156 -17.42 -1.93 -19.96
C ARG A 156 -16.58 -1.66 -18.74
N GLY A 157 -15.78 -0.56 -18.76
CA GLY A 157 -14.87 -0.23 -17.69
C GLY A 157 -13.58 -1.05 -17.71
N SER A 158 -13.23 -1.63 -18.86
CA SER A 158 -11.97 -2.33 -19.05
C SER A 158 -10.78 -1.45 -18.69
N ARG A 159 -9.79 -2.03 -18.00
CA ARG A 159 -8.58 -1.33 -17.58
C ARG A 159 -7.41 -2.29 -17.47
N MET A 160 -6.23 -1.71 -17.53
CA MET A 160 -4.98 -2.42 -17.32
C MET A 160 -4.93 -3.02 -15.90
N SER A 161 -4.15 -4.08 -15.73
CA SER A 161 -3.94 -4.69 -14.41
C SER A 161 -3.33 -3.70 -13.41
N VAL A 162 -3.65 -3.88 -12.13
CA VAL A 162 -3.13 -3.04 -11.04
C VAL A 162 -1.60 -3.09 -10.98
N VAL A 163 -1.01 -4.27 -11.19
CA VAL A 163 0.46 -4.44 -11.14
C VAL A 163 1.15 -3.75 -12.33
N ASN A 164 0.55 -3.75 -13.52
CA ASN A 164 1.09 -3.06 -14.69
C ASN A 164 0.87 -1.54 -14.60
N GLU A 165 -0.22 -1.10 -13.96
CA GLU A 165 -0.39 0.32 -13.60
C GLU A 165 0.72 0.80 -12.66
N ALA A 166 1.17 -0.05 -11.74
CA ALA A 166 2.29 0.25 -10.86
C ALA A 166 3.59 0.52 -11.63
N LEU A 167 3.88 -0.27 -12.64
CA LEU A 167 5.04 -0.06 -13.52
C LEU A 167 4.90 1.19 -14.38
N THR A 168 3.77 1.35 -15.07
CA THR A 168 3.56 2.46 -16.01
C THR A 168 3.45 3.81 -15.32
N GLY A 169 2.83 3.85 -14.14
CA GLY A 169 2.69 5.07 -13.32
C GLY A 169 3.85 5.33 -12.37
N GLY A 170 4.74 4.34 -12.20
CA GLY A 170 5.86 4.40 -11.27
C GLY A 170 7.09 5.12 -11.81
N ASN A 171 8.04 5.37 -10.92
CA ASN A 171 9.33 5.99 -11.22
C ASN A 171 10.46 4.96 -11.36
N THR A 172 10.21 3.69 -11.04
CA THR A 172 11.17 2.58 -11.12
C THR A 172 10.51 1.33 -11.71
N ALA A 173 11.31 0.38 -12.20
CA ALA A 173 10.84 -0.95 -12.59
C ALA A 173 10.62 -1.90 -11.39
N GLN A 174 10.76 -1.39 -10.17
CA GLN A 174 10.63 -2.13 -8.93
C GLN A 174 9.60 -1.47 -7.99
N PRO A 175 8.31 -1.38 -8.39
CA PRO A 175 7.27 -0.87 -7.51
C PRO A 175 7.09 -1.81 -6.31
N VAL A 176 6.63 -1.25 -5.19
CA VAL A 176 6.13 -2.06 -4.07
C VAL A 176 4.66 -2.35 -4.29
N ILE A 177 4.31 -3.62 -4.34
CA ILE A 177 2.94 -4.12 -4.46
C ILE A 177 2.53 -4.64 -3.08
N ILE A 178 1.53 -4.01 -2.49
CA ILE A 178 0.95 -4.43 -1.21
C ILE A 178 -0.32 -5.23 -1.48
N LEU A 179 -0.30 -6.52 -1.10
CA LEU A 179 -1.47 -7.39 -1.10
C LEU A 179 -2.09 -7.34 0.29
N ASP A 180 -3.08 -6.47 0.49
CA ASP A 180 -3.64 -6.23 1.82
C ASP A 180 -4.76 -7.23 2.14
N GLU A 181 -4.66 -7.88 3.32
CA GLU A 181 -5.60 -8.90 3.82
C GLU A 181 -5.77 -10.09 2.86
N ILE A 182 -4.65 -10.72 2.44
CA ILE A 182 -4.70 -11.87 1.51
C ILE A 182 -5.43 -13.09 2.09
N ASP A 183 -5.54 -13.21 3.41
CA ASP A 183 -6.33 -14.22 4.10
C ASP A 183 -7.84 -14.06 3.92
N LYS A 184 -8.28 -12.95 3.35
CA LYS A 184 -9.67 -12.66 2.99
C LYS A 184 -9.91 -12.65 1.48
N PHE A 185 -8.92 -13.09 0.71
CA PHE A 185 -9.04 -13.16 -0.73
C PHE A 185 -9.98 -14.30 -1.09
N ASP A 186 -11.21 -13.96 -1.42
CA ASP A 186 -12.29 -14.89 -1.75
C ASP A 186 -12.77 -14.64 -3.17
N SER A 187 -13.14 -15.69 -3.89
CA SER A 187 -13.71 -15.55 -5.22
C SER A 187 -15.18 -15.99 -5.21
N HIS A 188 -16.00 -15.23 -5.90
CA HIS A 188 -17.33 -15.69 -6.26
C HIS A 188 -17.21 -16.68 -7.42
N ARG A 189 -17.55 -17.96 -7.17
CA ARG A 189 -17.55 -19.10 -8.12
C ARG A 189 -16.16 -19.73 -8.33
N ASP A 190 -16.01 -20.97 -8.05
CA ASP A 190 -15.00 -21.98 -8.47
C ASP A 190 -13.60 -21.51 -8.93
N GLU A 191 -13.34 -20.22 -8.98
CA GLU A 191 -12.03 -19.64 -9.26
C GLU A 191 -11.15 -19.82 -8.02
N GLN A 192 -9.94 -20.25 -8.25
CA GLN A 192 -8.93 -20.31 -7.20
C GLN A 192 -8.14 -18.99 -7.20
N PRO A 193 -8.57 -17.95 -6.42
CA PRO A 193 -8.01 -16.61 -6.50
C PRO A 193 -6.50 -16.61 -6.19
N TYR A 194 -6.05 -17.54 -5.37
CA TYR A 194 -4.66 -17.67 -5.00
C TYR A 194 -3.75 -18.12 -6.16
N ASN A 195 -4.28 -18.83 -7.18
CA ASN A 195 -3.47 -19.23 -8.34
C ASN A 195 -2.97 -18.01 -9.13
N VAL A 196 -3.76 -16.94 -9.13
CA VAL A 196 -3.38 -15.67 -9.78
C VAL A 196 -2.16 -15.05 -9.09
N LEU A 197 -2.03 -15.20 -7.77
CA LEU A 197 -0.90 -14.67 -7.01
C LEU A 197 0.43 -15.36 -7.35
N LEU A 198 0.41 -16.63 -7.79
CA LEU A 198 1.63 -17.33 -8.20
C LEU A 198 2.36 -16.59 -9.32
N SER A 199 1.61 -15.89 -10.19
CA SER A 199 2.18 -15.13 -11.29
C SER A 199 3.06 -13.95 -10.84
N ILE A 200 2.88 -13.43 -9.63
CA ILE A 200 3.71 -12.34 -9.07
C ILE A 200 4.61 -12.79 -7.92
N LEU A 201 4.31 -13.91 -7.29
CA LEU A 201 5.13 -14.46 -6.20
C LEU A 201 6.33 -15.27 -6.73
N GLU A 202 6.26 -15.76 -7.96
CA GLU A 202 7.34 -16.51 -8.62
C GLU A 202 8.03 -15.66 -9.67
N VAL A 203 9.34 -15.45 -9.52
CA VAL A 203 10.15 -14.59 -10.39
C VAL A 203 10.06 -15.03 -11.87
N GLU A 204 10.08 -16.32 -12.14
CA GLU A 204 10.02 -16.86 -13.51
C GLU A 204 8.68 -16.51 -14.19
N ASN A 205 7.58 -16.67 -13.47
CA ASN A 205 6.23 -16.37 -13.98
C ASN A 205 6.01 -14.86 -14.14
N SER A 206 6.66 -14.04 -13.32
CA SER A 206 6.51 -12.58 -13.34
C SER A 206 7.29 -11.89 -14.46
N ARG A 207 8.15 -12.61 -15.21
CA ARG A 207 8.96 -12.02 -16.30
C ARG A 207 8.18 -11.61 -17.53
N ALA A 208 7.03 -12.22 -17.79
CA ALA A 208 6.23 -11.98 -18.99
C ALA A 208 4.72 -12.10 -18.70
N LEU A 209 4.24 -11.31 -17.72
CA LEU A 209 2.82 -11.26 -17.38
C LEU A 209 2.03 -10.57 -18.49
N GLN A 210 1.10 -11.30 -19.09
CA GLN A 210 0.22 -10.77 -20.12
C GLN A 210 -0.81 -9.83 -19.52
N ASP A 211 -0.90 -8.62 -20.06
CA ASP A 211 -1.99 -7.70 -19.76
C ASP A 211 -3.09 -7.83 -20.80
N GLU A 212 -4.30 -8.20 -20.37
CA GLU A 212 -5.44 -8.45 -21.27
C GLU A 212 -5.99 -7.15 -21.89
N TYR A 213 -5.83 -6.02 -21.20
CA TYR A 213 -6.26 -4.73 -21.73
C TYR A 213 -5.31 -4.22 -22.82
N LEU A 214 -4.01 -4.23 -22.56
CA LEU A 214 -3.00 -3.77 -23.52
C LEU A 214 -2.60 -4.86 -24.51
N ARG A 215 -2.79 -6.12 -24.17
CA ARG A 215 -2.38 -7.32 -24.95
C ARG A 215 -0.88 -7.38 -25.21
N ILE A 216 -0.11 -6.97 -24.22
CA ILE A 216 1.36 -7.04 -24.23
C ILE A 216 1.85 -7.66 -22.91
N PRO A 217 2.99 -8.37 -22.93
CA PRO A 217 3.60 -8.87 -21.72
C PRO A 217 4.39 -7.77 -21.01
N PHE A 218 4.32 -7.79 -19.67
CA PHE A 218 5.10 -6.95 -18.76
C PHE A 218 6.08 -7.78 -17.95
N ASN A 219 7.23 -7.19 -17.63
CA ASN A 219 8.21 -7.81 -16.75
C ASN A 219 8.13 -7.20 -15.36
N LEU A 220 7.58 -7.97 -14.42
CA LEU A 220 7.39 -7.63 -13.01
C LEU A 220 8.41 -8.32 -12.09
N SER A 221 9.42 -9.04 -12.65
CA SER A 221 10.37 -9.80 -11.83
C SER A 221 11.20 -8.95 -10.86
N GLY A 222 11.19 -7.63 -11.01
CA GLY A 222 11.80 -6.70 -10.07
C GLY A 222 10.85 -6.15 -9.01
N ALA A 223 9.55 -6.41 -9.10
CA ALA A 223 8.58 -5.87 -8.13
C ALA A 223 8.83 -6.42 -6.73
N ILE A 224 8.63 -5.56 -5.72
CA ILE A 224 8.75 -5.94 -4.31
C ILE A 224 7.34 -6.21 -3.78
N VAL A 225 7.05 -7.45 -3.40
CA VAL A 225 5.73 -7.87 -2.92
C VAL A 225 5.71 -7.95 -1.41
N ILE A 226 4.78 -7.21 -0.79
CA ILE A 226 4.52 -7.26 0.66
C ILE A 226 3.04 -7.62 0.85
N ALA A 227 2.78 -8.82 1.33
CA ALA A 227 1.46 -9.29 1.68
C ALA A 227 1.17 -9.03 3.16
N THR A 228 -0.11 -8.81 3.50
CA THR A 228 -0.57 -8.74 4.89
C THR A 228 -1.66 -9.77 5.13
N ALA A 229 -1.67 -10.41 6.29
CA ALA A 229 -2.72 -11.32 6.74
C ALA A 229 -2.96 -11.19 8.25
N ASN A 230 -4.15 -11.58 8.68
CA ASN A 230 -4.46 -11.70 10.10
C ASN A 230 -4.40 -13.16 10.58
N ASP A 231 -4.62 -14.11 9.68
CA ASP A 231 -4.68 -15.53 9.96
C ASP A 231 -4.01 -16.35 8.83
N ALA A 232 -2.86 -16.94 9.13
CA ALA A 232 -2.14 -17.77 8.18
C ALA A 232 -2.86 -19.09 7.85
N GLY A 233 -3.70 -19.59 8.76
CA GLY A 233 -4.45 -20.84 8.56
C GLY A 233 -5.48 -20.77 7.42
N ARG A 234 -5.79 -19.56 6.95
CA ARG A 234 -6.66 -19.33 5.78
C ARG A 234 -5.91 -19.33 4.45
N LEU A 235 -4.60 -19.27 4.48
CA LEU A 235 -3.78 -19.24 3.28
C LEU A 235 -3.43 -20.68 2.85
N PRO A 236 -3.58 -21.00 1.56
CA PRO A 236 -3.09 -22.27 1.03
C PRO A 236 -1.58 -22.45 1.29
N SER A 237 -1.14 -23.68 1.56
CA SER A 237 0.28 -23.97 1.84
C SER A 237 1.19 -23.54 0.70
N PHE A 238 0.78 -23.73 -0.55
CA PHE A 238 1.56 -23.34 -1.71
C PHE A 238 1.79 -21.83 -1.83
N ILE A 239 0.93 -20.97 -1.23
CA ILE A 239 1.16 -19.52 -1.11
C ILE A 239 2.11 -19.23 0.04
N GLN A 240 1.91 -19.91 1.20
CA GLN A 240 2.79 -19.71 2.36
C GLN A 240 4.25 -20.07 2.05
N ASP A 241 4.49 -21.13 1.29
CA ASP A 241 5.83 -21.59 0.90
C ASP A 241 6.61 -20.56 0.03
N ARG A 242 5.93 -19.61 -0.57
CA ARG A 242 6.51 -18.57 -1.43
C ARG A 242 6.71 -17.23 -0.73
N LEU A 243 6.32 -17.15 0.54
CA LEU A 243 6.37 -15.92 1.32
C LEU A 243 7.30 -16.08 2.52
N VAL A 244 8.20 -15.12 2.71
CA VAL A 244 8.95 -15.03 3.97
C VAL A 244 8.02 -14.41 5.01
N THR A 245 7.55 -15.23 5.95
CA THR A 245 6.55 -14.81 6.95
C THR A 245 7.21 -14.16 8.16
N PHE A 246 6.70 -13.00 8.54
CA PHE A 246 7.04 -12.29 9.77
C PHE A 246 5.80 -12.18 10.65
N GLU A 247 5.88 -12.79 11.84
CA GLU A 247 4.86 -12.62 12.86
C GLU A 247 5.06 -11.28 13.57
N ILE A 248 4.06 -10.41 13.45
CA ILE A 248 4.09 -9.07 14.02
C ILE A 248 3.18 -9.02 15.24
N ALA A 249 3.78 -8.88 16.40
CA ALA A 249 3.03 -8.71 17.64
C ALA A 249 2.30 -7.35 17.70
N ALA A 250 1.21 -7.31 18.45
CA ALA A 250 0.58 -6.03 18.77
C ALA A 250 1.57 -5.16 19.58
N PRO A 251 1.71 -3.88 19.25
CA PRO A 251 2.59 -2.98 20.01
C PRO A 251 2.13 -2.85 21.45
N SER A 252 3.08 -2.84 22.37
CA SER A 252 2.85 -2.71 23.82
C SER A 252 3.94 -1.87 24.48
N GLY A 253 3.75 -1.47 25.73
CA GLY A 253 4.76 -0.73 26.49
C GLY A 253 5.27 0.53 25.76
N ASP A 254 6.58 0.68 25.72
CA ASP A 254 7.25 1.84 25.11
C ASP A 254 7.05 1.95 23.59
N ASP A 255 6.91 0.84 22.89
CA ASP A 255 6.60 0.84 21.47
C ASP A 255 5.25 1.47 21.19
N LEU A 256 4.23 1.13 21.99
CA LEU A 256 2.91 1.70 21.83
C LEU A 256 2.87 3.19 22.20
N LEU A 257 3.63 3.61 23.21
CA LEU A 257 3.79 5.02 23.57
C LEU A 257 4.47 5.80 22.43
N THR A 258 5.53 5.25 21.85
CA THR A 258 6.24 5.83 20.70
C THR A 258 5.32 5.99 19.49
N ILE A 259 4.60 4.93 19.13
CA ILE A 259 3.62 4.96 18.03
C ILE A 259 2.50 5.98 18.32
N THR A 260 2.03 6.05 19.57
CA THR A 260 0.98 7.02 19.96
C THR A 260 1.46 8.46 19.79
N ARG A 261 2.68 8.77 20.21
CA ARG A 261 3.27 10.11 20.00
C ARG A 261 3.38 10.49 18.52
N LEU A 262 3.78 9.54 17.69
CA LEU A 262 3.84 9.75 16.23
C LEU A 262 2.46 9.98 15.62
N ILE A 263 1.46 9.20 16.01
CA ILE A 263 0.07 9.38 15.56
C ILE A 263 -0.48 10.74 15.96
N VAL A 264 -0.28 11.14 17.22
CA VAL A 264 -0.74 12.44 17.73
C VAL A 264 -0.03 13.58 17.01
N ARG A 265 1.29 13.48 16.80
CA ARG A 265 2.06 14.46 16.04
C ARG A 265 1.52 14.62 14.62
N ALA A 266 1.28 13.54 13.91
CA ALA A 266 0.71 13.57 12.56
C ALA A 266 -0.69 14.23 12.55
N ALA A 267 -1.53 13.93 13.53
CA ALA A 267 -2.86 14.54 13.66
C ALA A 267 -2.78 16.05 13.94
N LEU A 268 -1.79 16.49 14.73
CA LEU A 268 -1.54 17.92 14.99
C LEU A 268 -1.02 18.64 13.74
N GLU A 269 -0.17 18.01 12.95
CA GLU A 269 0.33 18.54 11.67
C GLU A 269 -0.83 18.69 10.66
N GLU A 270 -1.75 17.72 10.57
CA GLU A 270 -2.99 17.82 9.79
C GLU A 270 -3.87 19.01 10.26
N ALA A 271 -3.91 19.25 11.57
CA ALA A 271 -4.60 20.42 12.17
C ALA A 271 -3.80 21.73 12.06
N ARG A 272 -2.72 21.77 11.27
CA ARG A 272 -1.86 22.93 11.03
C ARG A 272 -1.30 23.56 12.31
N GLY A 273 -1.06 22.77 13.35
CA GLY A 273 -0.44 23.23 14.60
C GLY A 273 -1.29 24.21 15.43
N VAL A 274 -2.59 24.28 15.16
CA VAL A 274 -3.51 25.16 15.96
C VAL A 274 -3.62 24.70 17.40
N ILE A 275 -3.44 23.39 17.64
CA ILE A 275 -3.47 22.78 18.97
C ILE A 275 -2.04 22.42 19.35
N THR A 276 -1.64 22.73 20.58
CA THR A 276 -0.31 22.43 21.13
C THR A 276 -0.15 20.94 21.45
N PRO A 277 1.07 20.40 21.35
CA PRO A 277 1.34 19.02 21.72
C PRO A 277 0.85 18.72 23.16
N PRO A 278 0.13 17.61 23.38
CA PRO A 278 -0.36 17.25 24.69
C PRO A 278 0.75 16.70 25.58
N GLY A 279 0.52 16.74 26.89
CA GLY A 279 1.40 16.11 27.87
C GLY A 279 1.32 14.57 27.88
N ASP A 280 2.26 13.95 28.60
CA ASP A 280 2.42 12.49 28.67
C ASP A 280 1.18 11.77 29.23
N GLU A 281 0.39 12.42 30.08
CA GLU A 281 -0.86 11.86 30.59
C GLU A 281 -1.87 11.57 29.49
N VAL A 282 -2.01 12.50 28.53
CA VAL A 282 -2.91 12.34 27.37
C VAL A 282 -2.39 11.24 26.44
N ILE A 283 -1.07 11.21 26.22
CA ILE A 283 -0.43 10.16 25.42
C ILE A 283 -0.66 8.78 26.06
N ALA A 284 -0.43 8.65 27.37
CA ALA A 284 -0.65 7.42 28.11
C ALA A 284 -2.12 6.97 28.09
N ARG A 285 -3.06 7.92 28.12
CA ARG A 285 -4.50 7.62 28.04
C ARG A 285 -4.89 7.10 26.63
N LEU A 286 -4.31 7.67 25.56
CA LEU A 286 -4.50 7.21 24.20
C LEU A 286 -3.87 5.82 23.96
N ALA A 287 -2.70 5.56 24.52
CA ALA A 287 -1.93 4.32 24.37
C ALA A 287 -2.56 3.08 25.03
N ARG A 288 -3.83 3.12 25.38
CA ARG A 288 -4.59 1.96 25.90
C ARG A 288 -5.33 1.19 24.81
N SER A 289 -5.13 1.55 23.55
CA SER A 289 -5.84 0.98 22.41
C SER A 289 -4.86 0.60 21.30
N ASN A 290 -5.35 -0.11 20.28
CA ASN A 290 -4.52 -0.37 19.09
C ASN A 290 -4.32 0.89 18.25
N PRO A 291 -3.27 0.96 17.41
CA PRO A 291 -2.94 2.13 16.60
C PRO A 291 -4.08 2.67 15.72
N ARG A 292 -4.91 1.81 15.15
CA ARG A 292 -6.09 2.21 14.35
C ARG A 292 -7.09 3.00 15.21
N ARG A 293 -7.37 2.52 16.42
CA ARG A 293 -8.27 3.21 17.34
C ARG A 293 -7.65 4.50 17.87
N ILE A 294 -6.34 4.49 18.19
CA ILE A 294 -5.61 5.69 18.62
C ILE A 294 -5.73 6.79 17.57
N THR A 295 -5.49 6.48 16.30
CA THR A 295 -5.62 7.45 15.19
C THR A 295 -7.01 8.08 15.13
N ARG A 296 -8.05 7.24 15.24
CA ARG A 296 -9.44 7.71 15.22
C ARG A 296 -9.77 8.59 16.43
N VAL A 297 -9.39 8.15 17.63
CA VAL A 297 -9.68 8.86 18.89
C VAL A 297 -8.91 10.17 18.96
N ALA A 298 -7.64 10.20 18.54
CA ALA A 298 -6.83 11.42 18.52
C ALA A 298 -7.47 12.50 17.64
N ARG A 299 -7.88 12.16 16.41
CA ARG A 299 -8.55 13.13 15.51
C ARG A 299 -9.87 13.65 16.09
N LEU A 300 -10.68 12.79 16.68
CA LEU A 300 -11.93 13.21 17.33
C LEU A 300 -11.66 14.10 18.54
N ALA A 301 -10.66 13.77 19.37
CA ALA A 301 -10.29 14.55 20.54
C ALA A 301 -9.81 15.97 20.20
N LEU A 302 -9.07 16.13 19.09
CA LEU A 302 -8.73 17.47 18.57
C LEU A 302 -9.98 18.29 18.25
N GLY A 303 -11.02 17.66 17.69
CA GLY A 303 -12.31 18.28 17.44
C GLY A 303 -13.01 18.76 18.73
N TYR A 304 -12.96 17.97 19.80
CA TYR A 304 -13.51 18.36 21.11
C TYR A 304 -12.77 19.56 21.71
N ALA A 305 -11.44 19.56 21.67
CA ALA A 305 -10.64 20.69 22.17
C ALA A 305 -10.95 21.98 21.37
N ALA A 306 -11.00 21.88 20.06
CA ALA A 306 -11.31 23.01 19.16
C ALA A 306 -12.73 23.52 19.37
N GLY A 307 -13.74 22.66 19.48
CA GLY A 307 -15.13 23.02 19.76
C GLY A 307 -15.33 23.73 21.10
N ALA A 308 -14.44 23.47 22.07
CA ALA A 308 -14.39 24.17 23.35
C ALA A 308 -13.49 25.43 23.33
N GLY A 309 -13.00 25.86 22.15
CA GLY A 309 -12.12 27.02 22.00
C GLY A 309 -10.72 26.87 22.61
N ARG A 310 -10.31 25.64 22.93
CA ARG A 310 -9.02 25.35 23.56
C ARG A 310 -7.96 24.98 22.54
N ARG A 311 -6.74 25.39 22.81
CA ARG A 311 -5.54 24.99 22.06
C ARG A 311 -4.74 23.88 22.74
N LEU A 312 -5.27 23.28 23.79
CA LEU A 312 -4.66 22.20 24.55
C LEU A 312 -5.61 21.00 24.57
N LEU A 313 -5.07 19.84 24.20
CA LEU A 313 -5.77 18.56 24.29
C LEU A 313 -5.70 18.05 25.72
N THR A 314 -6.84 17.62 26.27
CA THR A 314 -6.97 17.11 27.64
C THR A 314 -7.38 15.64 27.66
N VAL A 315 -7.19 14.97 28.79
CA VAL A 315 -7.68 13.60 29.01
C VAL A 315 -9.20 13.51 28.82
N ALA A 316 -9.95 14.53 29.27
CA ALA A 316 -11.40 14.58 29.11
C ALA A 316 -11.84 14.58 27.63
N ASP A 317 -11.07 15.25 26.74
CA ASP A 317 -11.35 15.24 25.29
C ASP A 317 -11.12 13.84 24.70
N VAL A 318 -10.04 13.16 25.13
CA VAL A 318 -9.75 11.79 24.73
C VAL A 318 -10.84 10.84 25.18
N GLU A 319 -11.33 10.97 26.41
CA GLU A 319 -12.41 10.14 26.93
C GLU A 319 -13.75 10.37 26.21
N ALA A 320 -14.08 11.62 25.92
CA ALA A 320 -15.26 11.95 25.13
C ALA A 320 -15.15 11.38 23.70
N ALA A 321 -13.99 11.53 23.07
CA ALA A 321 -13.70 10.97 21.77
C ALA A 321 -13.73 9.44 21.76
N ASP A 322 -13.21 8.79 22.80
CA ASP A 322 -13.16 7.34 22.92
C ASP A 322 -14.57 6.75 23.09
N ARG A 323 -15.44 7.42 23.89
CA ARG A 323 -16.87 7.07 23.99
C ARG A 323 -17.58 7.19 22.65
N LEU A 324 -17.35 8.27 21.92
CA LEU A 324 -17.92 8.46 20.57
C LEU A 324 -17.39 7.42 19.57
N ALA A 325 -16.09 7.12 19.63
CA ALA A 325 -15.45 6.13 18.76
C ALA A 325 -15.89 4.68 19.07
N ALA A 326 -16.29 4.39 20.30
CA ALA A 326 -16.87 3.09 20.66
C ALA A 326 -18.22 2.85 19.95
N GLY A 327 -18.77 3.87 19.34
CA GLY A 327 -20.12 3.91 18.80
C GLY A 327 -21.10 4.12 19.93
N ALA A 328 -22.26 4.63 19.64
CA ALA A 328 -23.44 4.45 20.46
C ALA A 328 -23.86 2.95 20.36
N ALA A 329 -23.00 2.06 20.85
CA ALA A 329 -23.26 0.62 20.96
C ALA A 329 -24.24 0.32 22.12
N LYS A 330 -25.03 1.33 22.52
CA LYS A 330 -26.26 1.23 23.26
C LYS A 330 -27.14 2.41 22.87
N ALA A 331 -27.61 2.46 21.64
CA ALA A 331 -28.97 2.86 21.47
C ALA A 331 -29.78 1.79 22.22
N GLU A 332 -30.36 2.14 23.37
CA GLU A 332 -31.42 1.34 23.95
C GLU A 332 -32.38 1.00 22.83
N PRO A 333 -32.85 -0.25 22.71
CA PRO A 333 -33.88 -0.56 21.74
C PRO A 333 -35.04 0.39 22.07
N ILE A 334 -35.36 1.28 21.14
CA ILE A 334 -36.57 2.09 21.21
C ILE A 334 -37.70 1.05 21.16
N GLY A 335 -38.18 0.74 22.37
CA GLY A 335 -39.27 -0.19 22.55
C GLY A 335 -40.55 0.38 21.95
N PHE A 336 -40.82 0.06 20.72
CA PHE A 336 -42.15 0.05 20.18
C PHE A 336 -42.81 -1.30 20.49
N MET A 337 -43.13 -1.50 21.75
CA MET A 337 -44.12 -2.46 22.22
C MET A 337 -44.77 -1.91 23.48
N ALA A 338 -45.54 -0.85 23.30
CA ALA A 338 -46.58 -0.50 24.24
C ALA A 338 -47.78 -1.38 24.00
N ALA A 339 -48.06 -2.24 24.97
CA ALA A 339 -49.36 -2.74 25.39
C ALA A 339 -50.54 -2.65 24.42
N ARG A 340 -51.02 -3.82 23.96
CA ARG A 340 -52.47 -4.03 23.82
C ARG A 340 -52.90 -5.12 24.78
N ARG A 341 -53.80 -4.71 25.69
CA ARG A 341 -54.72 -5.59 26.39
C ARG A 341 -55.62 -6.28 25.37
#